data_0e3244b8a2eb93495310e77e666fe37f
#
_entry.id   0e3244b8a2eb93495310e77e666fe37f
#
_cell.length_a   1.000
_cell.length_b   1.000
_cell.length_c   1.000
_cell.angle_alpha   90.00
_cell.angle_beta   90.00
_cell.angle_gamma   90.00
#
_symmetry.space_group_name_H-M   'P 1'
#
loop_
_entity.id
_entity.type
_entity.pdbx_description
1 polymer ?
#
loop_
_entity_poly.entity_id
_entity_poly.type
_entity_poly.pdbx_seq_one_letter_code
_entity_poly.pdbx_strand_id
1 'polypeptide(L)'
;MNDKQKMLVLSVLNNKSQRVGKISDEEFLALYPSNCIHVNEFVSKVLSESYASMDAESVEFSLYIGFHFGFSNADEFILDQLLMSDFYCRHADVVRALVLIKASSNDTVDALFNCALKEFDYLSDDRDNGIYSLPFDCIHALAKIKTIYAGEKIKVLFECDNYEVRNKAMQLMDK
;
A
#
# COMPACT_ATOMS: atom_id res chain seq x y z
N MET A 1 10.14 -5.54 -13.06
CA MET A 1 9.20 -5.52 -14.23
C MET A 1 9.91 -4.89 -15.42
N ASN A 2 9.81 -5.46 -16.65
CA ASN A 2 10.44 -4.87 -17.84
C ASN A 2 9.51 -3.85 -18.52
N ASP A 3 10.06 -3.03 -19.46
CA ASP A 3 9.32 -1.94 -20.12
C ASP A 3 8.07 -2.43 -20.87
N LYS A 4 8.12 -3.61 -21.49
CA LYS A 4 6.96 -4.19 -22.17
C LYS A 4 5.82 -4.51 -21.19
N GLN A 5 6.14 -5.05 -20.02
CA GLN A 5 5.18 -5.31 -18.95
C GLN A 5 4.57 -4.02 -18.40
N LYS A 6 5.41 -2.99 -18.17
CA LYS A 6 4.94 -1.67 -17.72
C LYS A 6 3.97 -1.06 -18.73
N MET A 7 4.28 -1.12 -20.02
CA MET A 7 3.39 -0.63 -21.07
C MET A 7 2.04 -1.39 -21.11
N LEU A 8 2.06 -2.71 -20.89
CA LEU A 8 0.83 -3.49 -20.77
C LEU A 8 -0.02 -3.04 -19.58
N VAL A 9 0.61 -2.81 -18.41
CA VAL A 9 -0.12 -2.29 -17.23
C VAL A 9 -0.78 -0.97 -17.56
N LEU A 10 -0.08 -0.01 -18.17
CA LEU A 10 -0.67 1.26 -18.56
C LEU A 10 -1.81 1.10 -19.57
N SER A 11 -1.76 0.07 -20.42
CA SER A 11 -2.80 -0.18 -21.43
C SER A 11 -4.10 -0.70 -20.81
N VAL A 12 -4.05 -1.48 -19.73
CA VAL A 12 -5.24 -2.00 -19.04
C VAL A 12 -5.85 -1.00 -18.06
N LEU A 13 -5.04 -0.19 -17.39
CA LEU A 13 -5.49 0.71 -16.32
C LEU A 13 -6.35 1.89 -16.80
N ASN A 14 -6.42 2.13 -18.09
CA ASN A 14 -7.09 3.33 -18.59
C ASN A 14 -8.61 3.16 -18.64
N ASN A 15 -9.32 3.86 -17.75
CA ASN A 15 -10.78 3.81 -17.64
C ASN A 15 -11.53 4.52 -18.78
N LYS A 16 -10.85 5.22 -19.68
CA LYS A 16 -11.50 5.85 -20.85
C LYS A 16 -11.66 4.82 -21.95
N SER A 17 -12.89 4.32 -22.13
CA SER A 17 -13.26 3.29 -23.12
C SER A 17 -12.87 3.58 -24.57
N GLN A 18 -12.47 4.80 -24.90
CA GLN A 18 -12.14 5.25 -26.25
C GLN A 18 -10.66 5.62 -26.45
N ARG A 19 -9.78 5.29 -25.51
CA ARG A 19 -8.35 5.59 -25.70
C ARG A 19 -7.73 4.58 -26.67
N VAL A 20 -6.97 5.09 -27.64
CA VAL A 20 -6.14 4.28 -28.53
C VAL A 20 -5.14 3.46 -27.69
N GLY A 21 -5.09 2.15 -27.91
CA GLY A 21 -4.18 1.24 -27.20
C GLY A 21 -4.71 0.70 -25.87
N LYS A 22 -5.99 0.94 -25.52
CA LYS A 22 -6.61 0.24 -24.39
C LYS A 22 -6.84 -1.22 -24.74
N ILE A 23 -6.51 -2.11 -23.81
CA ILE A 23 -6.80 -3.55 -23.90
C ILE A 23 -7.77 -3.96 -22.82
N SER A 24 -8.46 -5.09 -23.01
CA SER A 24 -9.32 -5.69 -21.98
C SER A 24 -8.50 -6.42 -20.92
N ASP A 25 -9.13 -6.75 -19.79
CA ASP A 25 -8.51 -7.51 -18.71
C ASP A 25 -8.09 -8.90 -19.21
N GLU A 26 -8.91 -9.54 -20.05
CA GLU A 26 -8.61 -10.84 -20.66
C GLU A 26 -7.39 -10.75 -21.59
N GLU A 27 -7.34 -9.72 -22.44
CA GLU A 27 -6.19 -9.48 -23.32
C GLU A 27 -4.92 -9.21 -22.51
N PHE A 28 -5.02 -8.42 -21.43
CA PHE A 28 -3.90 -8.15 -20.54
C PHE A 28 -3.36 -9.45 -19.93
N LEU A 29 -4.24 -10.28 -19.35
CA LEU A 29 -3.85 -11.55 -18.71
C LEU A 29 -3.25 -12.53 -19.72
N ALA A 30 -3.73 -12.53 -20.97
CA ALA A 30 -3.19 -13.36 -22.04
C ALA A 30 -1.80 -12.89 -22.52
N LEU A 31 -1.55 -11.59 -22.50
CA LEU A 31 -0.29 -10.99 -23.00
C LEU A 31 0.78 -10.87 -21.91
N TYR A 32 0.38 -10.78 -20.64
CA TYR A 32 1.33 -10.67 -19.54
C TYR A 32 1.98 -12.05 -19.29
N PRO A 33 3.31 -12.14 -19.29
CA PRO A 33 4.00 -13.40 -19.14
C PRO A 33 3.96 -13.88 -17.68
N SER A 34 2.82 -14.44 -17.29
CA SER A 34 2.63 -15.06 -15.98
C SER A 34 2.14 -16.49 -16.16
N ASN A 35 2.64 -17.41 -15.34
CA ASN A 35 2.15 -18.79 -15.31
C ASN A 35 1.02 -18.97 -14.27
N CYS A 36 0.34 -17.88 -13.89
CA CYS A 36 -0.71 -17.90 -12.88
C CYS A 36 -2.05 -18.24 -13.52
N ILE A 37 -2.79 -19.15 -12.88
CA ILE A 37 -4.10 -19.62 -13.34
C ILE A 37 -5.20 -18.68 -12.84
N HIS A 38 -4.98 -18.05 -11.67
CA HIS A 38 -5.94 -17.15 -11.04
C HIS A 38 -5.40 -15.73 -10.89
N VAL A 39 -6.28 -14.74 -11.03
CA VAL A 39 -5.94 -13.31 -10.96
C VAL A 39 -5.32 -12.94 -9.59
N ASN A 40 -5.83 -13.51 -8.49
CA ASN A 40 -5.29 -13.24 -7.15
C ASN A 40 -3.84 -13.75 -7.00
N GLU A 41 -3.53 -14.95 -7.53
CA GLU A 41 -2.15 -15.46 -7.55
C GLU A 41 -1.24 -14.58 -8.40
N PHE A 42 -1.77 -14.03 -9.48
CA PHE A 42 -1.05 -13.11 -10.35
C PHE A 42 -0.66 -11.83 -9.61
N VAL A 43 -1.60 -11.20 -8.88
CA VAL A 43 -1.33 -9.97 -8.09
C VAL A 43 -0.27 -10.24 -7.03
N SER A 44 -0.44 -11.29 -6.22
CA SER A 44 0.51 -11.69 -5.18
C SER A 44 1.92 -11.96 -5.73
N LYS A 45 1.99 -12.64 -6.87
CA LYS A 45 3.27 -12.94 -7.54
C LYS A 45 3.97 -11.66 -8.00
N VAL A 46 3.26 -10.78 -8.69
CA VAL A 46 3.86 -9.53 -9.22
C VAL A 46 4.35 -8.63 -8.08
N LEU A 47 3.59 -8.51 -6.99
CA LEU A 47 4.00 -7.79 -5.78
C LEU A 47 5.28 -8.38 -5.19
N SER A 48 5.31 -9.70 -5.00
CA SER A 48 6.46 -10.39 -4.40
C SER A 48 7.71 -10.27 -5.27
N GLU A 49 7.61 -10.42 -6.59
CA GLU A 49 8.71 -10.24 -7.53
C GLU A 49 9.23 -8.80 -7.54
N SER A 50 8.32 -7.82 -7.47
CA SER A 50 8.69 -6.39 -7.43
C SER A 50 9.40 -6.04 -6.13
N TYR A 51 8.93 -6.54 -5.00
CA TYR A 51 9.60 -6.39 -3.71
C TYR A 51 10.99 -7.02 -3.72
N ALA A 52 11.10 -8.27 -4.16
CA ALA A 52 12.38 -9.00 -4.21
C ALA A 52 13.41 -8.33 -5.13
N SER A 53 12.97 -7.63 -6.18
CA SER A 53 13.86 -6.88 -7.07
C SER A 53 14.35 -5.55 -6.50
N MET A 54 13.74 -5.05 -5.41
CA MET A 54 13.97 -3.73 -4.80
C MET A 54 13.90 -2.58 -5.83
N ASP A 55 13.03 -2.73 -6.84
CA ASP A 55 12.82 -1.74 -7.89
C ASP A 55 11.54 -0.93 -7.61
N ALA A 56 11.72 0.34 -7.22
CA ALA A 56 10.66 1.25 -6.85
C ALA A 56 9.56 1.38 -7.92
N GLU A 57 9.96 1.48 -9.18
CA GLU A 57 9.01 1.60 -10.29
C GLU A 57 8.21 0.30 -10.48
N SER A 58 8.83 -0.86 -10.36
CA SER A 58 8.12 -2.14 -10.40
C SER A 58 7.13 -2.30 -9.25
N VAL A 59 7.45 -1.82 -8.05
CA VAL A 59 6.49 -1.79 -6.93
C VAL A 59 5.30 -0.89 -7.26
N GLU A 60 5.52 0.31 -7.80
CA GLU A 60 4.43 1.20 -8.19
C GLU A 60 3.49 0.54 -9.21
N PHE A 61 4.03 -0.07 -10.27
CA PHE A 61 3.22 -0.77 -11.26
C PHE A 61 2.49 -2.00 -10.68
N SER A 62 3.11 -2.72 -9.74
CA SER A 62 2.45 -3.86 -9.09
C SER A 62 1.29 -3.42 -8.18
N LEU A 63 1.42 -2.27 -7.51
CA LEU A 63 0.31 -1.67 -6.77
C LEU A 63 -0.83 -1.27 -7.70
N TYR A 64 -0.55 -0.68 -8.87
CA TYR A 64 -1.58 -0.39 -9.88
C TYR A 64 -2.32 -1.65 -10.33
N ILE A 65 -1.60 -2.74 -10.56
CA ILE A 65 -2.20 -4.05 -10.89
C ILE A 65 -3.13 -4.50 -9.75
N GLY A 66 -2.66 -4.42 -8.51
CA GLY A 66 -3.44 -4.78 -7.33
C GLY A 66 -4.70 -3.92 -7.16
N PHE A 67 -4.63 -2.62 -7.41
CA PHE A 67 -5.81 -1.74 -7.38
C PHE A 67 -6.80 -2.03 -8.52
N HIS A 68 -6.33 -2.51 -9.66
CA HIS A 68 -7.17 -2.80 -10.81
C HIS A 68 -7.86 -4.17 -10.68
N PHE A 69 -7.09 -5.21 -10.37
CA PHE A 69 -7.57 -6.59 -10.30
C PHE A 69 -8.07 -7.02 -8.91
N GLY A 70 -7.75 -6.25 -7.87
CA GLY A 70 -8.05 -6.54 -6.48
C GLY A 70 -6.89 -7.19 -5.74
N PHE A 71 -6.67 -6.74 -4.52
CA PHE A 71 -5.79 -7.40 -3.55
C PHE A 71 -6.56 -8.48 -2.80
N SER A 72 -5.85 -9.46 -2.26
CA SER A 72 -6.39 -10.53 -1.43
C SER A 72 -5.73 -10.56 -0.05
N ASN A 73 -6.29 -11.32 0.89
CA ASN A 73 -5.67 -11.50 2.20
C ASN A 73 -4.29 -12.20 2.12
N ALA A 74 -4.00 -12.92 1.03
CA ALA A 74 -2.68 -13.51 0.80
C ALA A 74 -1.59 -12.45 0.59
N ASP A 75 -1.98 -11.22 0.23
CA ASP A 75 -1.06 -10.11 -0.02
C ASP A 75 -0.68 -9.36 1.27
N GLU A 76 -1.35 -9.62 2.41
CA GLU A 76 -1.14 -8.92 3.68
C GLU A 76 0.33 -8.89 4.07
N PHE A 77 0.98 -10.06 4.10
CA PHE A 77 2.40 -10.15 4.47
C PHE A 77 3.31 -9.30 3.58
N ILE A 78 3.15 -9.36 2.26
CA ILE A 78 4.02 -8.60 1.35
C ILE A 78 3.74 -7.09 1.42
N LEU A 79 2.49 -6.68 1.66
CA LEU A 79 2.13 -5.29 1.88
C LEU A 79 2.74 -4.76 3.19
N ASP A 80 2.77 -5.55 4.27
CA ASP A 80 3.45 -5.19 5.51
C ASP A 80 4.96 -5.00 5.31
N GLN A 81 5.61 -5.88 4.54
CA GLN A 81 7.03 -5.74 4.20
C GLN A 81 7.29 -4.49 3.35
N LEU A 82 6.42 -4.18 2.38
CA LEU A 82 6.50 -2.96 1.60
C LEU A 82 6.34 -1.74 2.50
N LEU A 83 5.39 -1.72 3.43
CA LEU A 83 5.15 -0.58 4.32
C LEU A 83 6.39 -0.21 5.15
N MET A 84 7.24 -1.19 5.47
CA MET A 84 8.48 -0.99 6.26
C MET A 84 9.71 -0.66 5.41
N SER A 85 9.64 -0.71 4.09
CA SER A 85 10.76 -0.56 3.16
C SER A 85 11.04 0.90 2.81
N ASP A 86 12.31 1.24 2.50
CA ASP A 86 12.74 2.62 2.20
C ASP A 86 13.05 2.86 0.72
N PHE A 87 13.06 1.81 -0.10
CA PHE A 87 13.54 1.91 -1.48
C PHE A 87 12.51 2.48 -2.48
N TYR A 88 11.31 2.84 -2.03
CA TYR A 88 10.23 3.39 -2.87
C TYR A 88 9.42 4.45 -2.09
N CYS A 89 8.45 5.13 -2.75
CA CYS A 89 7.74 6.28 -2.19
C CYS A 89 6.19 6.17 -2.20
N ARG A 90 5.62 4.95 -2.38
CA ARG A 90 4.16 4.74 -2.49
C ARG A 90 3.53 4.13 -1.23
N HIS A 91 4.03 4.48 -0.03
CA HIS A 91 3.56 3.93 1.25
C HIS A 91 2.07 4.20 1.50
N ALA A 92 1.56 5.37 1.13
CA ALA A 92 0.12 5.68 1.27
C ALA A 92 -0.77 4.72 0.47
N ASP A 93 -0.32 4.29 -0.72
CA ASP A 93 -1.04 3.28 -1.50
C ASP A 93 -0.99 1.91 -0.82
N VAL A 94 0.10 1.55 -0.16
CA VAL A 94 0.18 0.31 0.62
C VAL A 94 -0.77 0.35 1.82
N VAL A 95 -0.82 1.45 2.57
CA VAL A 95 -1.82 1.63 3.66
C VAL A 95 -3.23 1.47 3.12
N ARG A 96 -3.52 2.08 1.97
CA ARG A 96 -4.82 1.95 1.30
C ARG A 96 -5.13 0.50 0.91
N ALA A 97 -4.15 -0.25 0.39
CA ALA A 97 -4.31 -1.66 0.03
C ALA A 97 -4.62 -2.52 1.27
N LEU A 98 -3.88 -2.33 2.39
CA LEU A 98 -4.13 -3.01 3.67
C LEU A 98 -5.56 -2.74 4.19
N VAL A 99 -6.04 -1.50 4.08
CA VAL A 99 -7.42 -1.14 4.45
C VAL A 99 -8.44 -1.84 3.53
N LEU A 100 -8.17 -1.94 2.23
CA LEU A 100 -9.08 -2.59 1.27
C LEU A 100 -9.26 -4.09 1.55
N ILE A 101 -8.18 -4.80 1.88
CA ILE A 101 -8.25 -6.23 2.25
C ILE A 101 -8.68 -6.46 3.69
N LYS A 102 -8.90 -5.39 4.46
CA LYS A 102 -9.22 -5.44 5.89
C LYS A 102 -8.17 -6.20 6.71
N ALA A 103 -6.90 -5.98 6.35
CA ALA A 103 -5.76 -6.55 7.07
C ALA A 103 -5.87 -6.25 8.58
N SER A 104 -5.60 -7.25 9.41
CA SER A 104 -5.81 -7.14 10.86
C SER A 104 -4.86 -8.00 11.70
N SER A 105 -3.82 -8.55 11.11
CA SER A 105 -2.79 -9.29 11.84
C SER A 105 -2.02 -8.37 12.79
N ASN A 106 -1.37 -8.96 13.79
CA ASN A 106 -0.51 -8.18 14.68
C ASN A 106 0.69 -7.59 13.91
N ASP A 107 1.18 -8.27 12.88
CA ASP A 107 2.27 -7.78 12.03
C ASP A 107 1.83 -6.53 11.26
N THR A 108 0.62 -6.51 10.70
CA THR A 108 0.04 -5.31 10.08
C THR A 108 -0.12 -4.16 11.07
N VAL A 109 -0.58 -4.45 12.30
CA VAL A 109 -0.68 -3.42 13.35
C VAL A 109 0.68 -2.83 13.67
N ASP A 110 1.71 -3.66 13.81
CA ASP A 110 3.09 -3.20 14.07
C ASP A 110 3.66 -2.43 12.88
N ALA A 111 3.43 -2.87 11.65
CA ALA A 111 3.87 -2.18 10.44
C ALA A 111 3.24 -0.78 10.32
N LEU A 112 1.93 -0.66 10.52
CA LEU A 112 1.22 0.62 10.51
C LEU A 112 1.69 1.55 11.64
N PHE A 113 1.86 1.01 12.86
CA PHE A 113 2.36 1.77 14.01
C PHE A 113 3.75 2.32 13.76
N ASN A 114 4.68 1.49 13.29
CA ASN A 114 6.05 1.88 13.02
C ASN A 114 6.11 2.89 11.84
N CYS A 115 5.31 2.69 10.79
CA CYS A 115 5.22 3.62 9.67
C CYS A 115 4.68 4.99 10.10
N ALA A 116 3.73 5.04 11.04
CA ALA A 116 3.21 6.31 11.58
C ALA A 116 4.26 7.15 12.32
N LEU A 117 5.31 6.51 12.85
CA LEU A 117 6.39 7.15 13.59
C LEU A 117 7.65 7.38 12.75
N LYS A 118 7.73 6.76 11.57
CA LYS A 118 8.91 6.79 10.72
C LYS A 118 8.93 8.06 9.88
N GLU A 119 10.10 8.69 9.83
CA GLU A 119 10.38 9.78 8.90
C GLU A 119 10.89 9.20 7.58
N PHE A 120 10.29 9.63 6.47
CA PHE A 120 10.72 9.25 5.13
C PHE A 120 11.27 10.46 4.39
N ASP A 121 12.47 10.34 3.81
CA ASP A 121 13.15 11.44 3.12
C ASP A 121 12.30 12.07 2.02
N TYR A 122 11.54 11.24 1.26
CA TYR A 122 10.70 11.75 0.16
C TYR A 122 9.50 12.60 0.61
N LEU A 123 9.15 12.59 1.92
CA LEU A 123 8.09 13.44 2.49
C LEU A 123 8.64 14.75 3.02
N SER A 124 9.96 14.90 3.18
CA SER A 124 10.60 16.07 3.79
C SER A 124 10.44 17.35 2.96
N ASP A 125 10.27 17.22 1.64
CA ASP A 125 10.15 18.36 0.72
C ASP A 125 8.74 18.98 0.70
N ASP A 126 7.72 18.27 1.19
CA ASP A 126 6.33 18.74 1.23
C ASP A 126 5.97 19.30 2.62
N ARG A 127 6.58 20.44 2.98
CA ARG A 127 6.52 21.03 4.32
C ARG A 127 5.14 21.55 4.73
N ASP A 128 4.24 21.80 3.78
CA ASP A 128 3.00 22.50 4.12
C ASP A 128 1.83 21.54 4.48
N ASN A 129 1.76 20.30 3.95
CA ASN A 129 0.71 19.35 4.31
C ASN A 129 1.09 17.86 4.12
N GLY A 130 2.18 17.52 3.41
CA GLY A 130 2.50 16.16 3.01
C GLY A 130 3.13 15.31 4.10
N ILE A 131 3.94 15.92 4.99
CA ILE A 131 4.70 15.19 6.02
C ILE A 131 3.81 14.37 6.94
N TYR A 132 2.61 14.87 7.26
CA TYR A 132 1.68 14.19 8.17
C TYR A 132 0.63 13.34 7.49
N SER A 133 0.51 13.36 6.17
CA SER A 133 -0.52 12.61 5.45
C SER A 133 -0.37 11.10 5.68
N LEU A 134 0.82 10.56 5.48
CA LEU A 134 1.10 9.13 5.68
C LEU A 134 0.95 8.69 7.14
N PRO A 135 1.53 9.37 8.16
CA PRO A 135 1.24 9.10 9.56
C PRO A 135 -0.25 9.07 9.88
N PHE A 136 -1.01 10.04 9.38
CA PHE A 136 -2.46 10.10 9.62
C PHE A 136 -3.22 8.95 8.95
N ASP A 137 -2.84 8.55 7.74
CA ASP A 137 -3.42 7.39 7.06
C ASP A 137 -3.15 6.10 7.85
N CYS A 138 -1.93 5.92 8.39
CA CYS A 138 -1.58 4.79 9.25
C CYS A 138 -2.43 4.76 10.53
N ILE A 139 -2.60 5.90 11.23
CA ILE A 139 -3.42 5.99 12.45
C ILE A 139 -4.89 5.70 12.13
N HIS A 140 -5.41 6.20 11.01
CA HIS A 140 -6.76 5.88 10.57
C HIS A 140 -6.94 4.39 10.23
N ALA A 141 -5.94 3.76 9.61
CA ALA A 141 -5.95 2.33 9.34
C ALA A 141 -5.95 1.52 10.65
N LEU A 142 -5.08 1.86 11.61
CA LEU A 142 -5.05 1.25 12.94
C LEU A 142 -6.41 1.34 13.65
N ALA A 143 -7.06 2.51 13.62
CA ALA A 143 -8.37 2.69 14.23
C ALA A 143 -9.47 1.84 13.58
N LYS A 144 -9.33 1.47 12.31
CA LYS A 144 -10.27 0.58 11.60
C LYS A 144 -10.09 -0.89 11.94
N ILE A 145 -8.93 -1.33 12.41
CA ILE A 145 -8.65 -2.74 12.73
C ILE A 145 -9.46 -3.24 13.92
N LYS A 146 -9.80 -2.40 14.87
CA LYS A 146 -10.70 -2.71 16.02
C LYS A 146 -10.26 -3.92 16.87
N THR A 147 -9.00 -4.30 16.88
CA THR A 147 -8.44 -5.29 17.80
C THR A 147 -7.97 -4.60 19.08
N ILE A 148 -7.89 -5.35 20.19
CA ILE A 148 -7.33 -4.85 21.45
C ILE A 148 -5.90 -4.36 21.20
N TYR A 149 -5.09 -5.14 20.47
CA TYR A 149 -3.71 -4.81 20.18
C TYR A 149 -3.57 -3.51 19.37
N ALA A 150 -4.39 -3.29 18.34
CA ALA A 150 -4.40 -2.02 17.62
C ALA A 150 -4.77 -0.83 18.53
N GLY A 151 -5.75 -1.02 19.42
CA GLY A 151 -6.11 0.00 20.41
C GLY A 151 -4.97 0.32 21.38
N GLU A 152 -4.20 -0.68 21.83
CA GLU A 152 -3.01 -0.49 22.66
C GLU A 152 -1.93 0.30 21.91
N LYS A 153 -1.68 -0.02 20.65
CA LYS A 153 -0.70 0.72 19.82
C LYS A 153 -1.12 2.18 19.60
N ILE A 154 -2.40 2.45 19.37
CA ILE A 154 -2.89 3.84 19.25
C ILE A 154 -2.66 4.59 20.57
N LYS A 155 -2.89 3.96 21.74
CA LYS A 155 -2.61 4.61 23.04
C LYS A 155 -1.11 4.92 23.25
N VAL A 156 -0.21 4.09 22.75
CA VAL A 156 1.23 4.37 22.78
C VAL A 156 1.54 5.64 21.97
N LEU A 157 0.84 5.91 20.86
CA LEU A 157 1.02 7.15 20.10
C LEU A 157 0.64 8.42 20.88
N PHE A 158 -0.15 8.33 21.98
CA PHE A 158 -0.47 9.48 22.83
C PHE A 158 0.76 10.02 23.57
N GLU A 159 1.79 9.20 23.71
CA GLU A 159 3.03 9.56 24.42
C GLU A 159 4.19 9.84 23.46
N CYS A 160 3.95 9.80 22.13
CA CYS A 160 5.03 10.03 21.16
C CYS A 160 5.45 11.52 21.13
N ASP A 161 6.71 11.78 20.78
CA ASP A 161 7.28 13.13 20.73
C ASP A 161 6.65 14.02 19.66
N ASN A 162 6.15 13.40 18.57
CA ASN A 162 5.54 14.14 17.47
C ASN A 162 4.14 14.63 17.86
N TYR A 163 4.00 15.95 18.04
CA TYR A 163 2.78 16.61 18.49
C TYR A 163 1.58 16.33 17.56
N GLU A 164 1.77 16.35 16.23
CA GLU A 164 0.69 16.16 15.27
C GLU A 164 0.18 14.71 15.26
N VAL A 165 1.10 13.73 15.29
CA VAL A 165 0.79 12.32 15.41
C VAL A 165 0.02 12.02 16.69
N ARG A 166 0.51 12.56 17.81
CA ARG A 166 -0.12 12.43 19.13
C ARG A 166 -1.56 12.98 19.13
N ASN A 167 -1.75 14.21 18.66
CA ASN A 167 -3.08 14.82 18.60
C ASN A 167 -4.03 14.03 17.70
N LYS A 168 -3.54 13.55 16.56
CA LYS A 168 -4.36 12.77 15.65
C LYS A 168 -4.82 11.45 16.28
N ALA A 169 -3.92 10.77 16.97
CA ALA A 169 -4.24 9.53 17.68
C ALA A 169 -5.31 9.75 18.76
N MET A 170 -5.18 10.80 19.58
CA MET A 170 -6.15 11.16 20.61
C MET A 170 -7.53 11.45 20.02
N GLN A 171 -7.62 12.27 18.96
CA GLN A 171 -8.89 12.61 18.30
C GLN A 171 -9.67 11.41 17.76
N LEU A 172 -9.00 10.30 17.41
CA LEU A 172 -9.65 9.12 16.86
C LEU A 172 -10.19 8.16 17.94
N MET A 173 -9.66 8.23 19.16
CA MET A 173 -10.12 7.40 20.27
C MET A 173 -11.30 8.04 21.02
N ASP A 174 -11.53 9.35 20.88
CA ASP A 174 -12.64 10.08 21.50
C ASP A 174 -13.96 9.95 20.72
N LYS A 175 -13.99 9.20 19.61
CA LYS A 175 -15.17 8.95 18.74
C LYS A 175 -15.70 7.53 18.90
#